data_cf4ad33313b71e88d0d239a46bd8841b
#
_entry.id   cf4ad33313b71e88d0d239a46bd8841b
#
_cell.length_a   1.000
_cell.length_b   1.000
_cell.length_c   1.000
_cell.angle_alpha   90.00
_cell.angle_beta   90.00
_cell.angle_gamma   90.00
#
_symmetry.space_group_name_H-M   'P 1'
#
loop_
_entity.id
_entity.type
_entity.pdbx_description
1 polymer ?
#
loop_
_entity_poly.entity_id
_entity_poly.type
_entity_poly.pdbx_seq_one_letter_code
_entity_poly.pdbx_strand_id
1 'polypeptide(L)'
;MGGLDYAGGTPVHISSGTAALVISLYLGYKYGSRSMELPARPHNTTCIILGTVFIWFGWFGFNGGSGAGANLRSAQAMMVTHIAACAGGITLLVLDYRFDRKWSVISFCSGAMAGLVAVTPASGYVGTPSALVFGVVGSVASHLATPMKDVLGYDIFVVHGLGGMVGNVLTALFADGRIATFDGTSPTESTGWINHHWVQLGYQLADSCAGFAWTFVMTLILMVVIDQD
;
A
#
# COMPACT_ATOMS: atom_id res chain seq x y z
N MET A 1 -20.68 -2.65 -4.41
CA MET A 1 -20.14 -1.76 -5.44
C MET A 1 -19.20 -2.46 -6.43
N GLY A 2 -18.87 -3.74 -6.27
CA GLY A 2 -18.00 -4.51 -7.19
C GLY A 2 -16.49 -4.27 -7.05
N GLY A 3 -16.05 -3.48 -6.08
CA GLY A 3 -14.61 -3.33 -5.77
C GLY A 3 -13.99 -4.63 -5.27
N LEU A 4 -12.77 -4.95 -5.72
CA LEU A 4 -11.99 -6.09 -5.28
C LEU A 4 -10.91 -5.59 -4.31
N ASP A 5 -11.03 -5.99 -3.06
CA ASP A 5 -10.04 -5.66 -2.03
C ASP A 5 -9.93 -6.83 -1.06
N TYR A 6 -8.87 -7.63 -1.23
CA TYR A 6 -8.72 -8.88 -0.48
C TYR A 6 -8.34 -8.67 0.99
N ALA A 7 -7.40 -7.78 1.23
CA ALA A 7 -6.82 -7.62 2.55
C ALA A 7 -6.80 -6.17 3.07
N GLY A 8 -7.48 -5.24 2.39
CA GLY A 8 -7.66 -3.90 2.94
C GLY A 8 -6.83 -2.80 2.28
N GLY A 9 -6.71 -2.81 0.96
CA GLY A 9 -6.10 -1.68 0.23
C GLY A 9 -6.81 -0.36 0.53
N THR A 10 -8.13 -0.35 0.55
CA THR A 10 -8.95 0.82 0.88
C THR A 10 -9.16 1.00 2.39
N PRO A 11 -9.74 0.05 3.13
CA PRO A 11 -10.08 0.27 4.54
C PRO A 11 -8.86 0.35 5.47
N VAL A 12 -7.70 -0.15 5.05
CA VAL A 12 -6.47 -0.07 5.87
C VAL A 12 -5.49 0.94 5.29
N HIS A 13 -5.06 0.77 4.03
CA HIS A 13 -3.95 1.57 3.51
C HIS A 13 -4.39 2.95 3.04
N ILE A 14 -5.42 3.07 2.20
CA ILE A 14 -5.92 4.39 1.78
C ILE A 14 -6.42 5.17 3.00
N SER A 15 -7.12 4.52 3.92
CA SER A 15 -7.64 5.19 5.12
C SER A 15 -6.51 5.65 6.04
N SER A 16 -5.54 4.81 6.39
CA SER A 16 -4.45 5.20 7.28
C SER A 16 -3.57 6.29 6.67
N GLY A 17 -3.26 6.18 5.36
CA GLY A 17 -2.51 7.21 4.65
C GLY A 17 -3.24 8.55 4.63
N THR A 18 -4.55 8.53 4.33
CA THR A 18 -5.38 9.74 4.32
C THR A 18 -5.52 10.35 5.71
N ALA A 19 -5.71 9.53 6.74
CA ALA A 19 -5.76 10.03 8.12
C ALA A 19 -4.44 10.72 8.52
N ALA A 20 -3.30 10.10 8.20
CA ALA A 20 -2.00 10.70 8.44
C ALA A 20 -1.82 12.04 7.71
N LEU A 21 -2.28 12.14 6.45
CA LEU A 21 -2.28 13.38 5.69
C LEU A 21 -3.10 14.47 6.39
N VAL A 22 -4.34 14.18 6.79
CA VAL A 22 -5.22 15.15 7.44
C VAL A 22 -4.65 15.62 8.76
N ILE A 23 -4.15 14.70 9.60
CA ILE A 23 -3.51 15.02 10.88
C ILE A 23 -2.31 15.93 10.65
N SER A 24 -1.47 15.60 9.68
CA SER A 24 -0.30 16.39 9.32
C SER A 24 -0.66 17.82 8.89
N LEU A 25 -1.62 17.96 8.00
CA LEU A 25 -2.09 19.27 7.52
C LEU A 25 -2.70 20.08 8.66
N TYR A 26 -3.50 19.45 9.50
CA TYR A 26 -4.15 20.12 10.64
C TYR A 26 -3.13 20.63 11.66
N LEU A 27 -2.19 19.79 12.08
CA LEU A 27 -1.16 20.17 13.03
C LEU A 27 -0.16 21.16 12.43
N GLY A 28 0.21 21.00 11.17
CA GLY A 28 1.08 21.92 10.45
C GLY A 28 0.46 23.33 10.34
N TYR A 29 -0.83 23.41 10.10
CA TYR A 29 -1.58 24.68 10.09
C TYR A 29 -1.61 25.33 11.49
N LYS A 30 -1.89 24.54 12.54
CA LYS A 30 -2.06 25.07 13.91
C LYS A 30 -0.75 25.47 14.57
N TYR A 31 0.28 24.67 14.45
CA TYR A 31 1.55 24.84 15.20
C TYR A 31 2.70 25.41 14.38
N GLY A 32 2.47 25.68 13.10
CA GLY A 32 3.50 26.14 12.16
C GLY A 32 4.44 25.01 11.71
N SER A 33 4.94 25.16 10.51
CA SER A 33 5.74 24.13 9.81
C SER A 33 7.21 24.03 10.26
N ARG A 34 7.53 24.43 11.51
CA ARG A 34 8.94 24.45 12.01
C ARG A 34 9.63 23.08 12.03
N SER A 35 8.87 21.98 11.98
CA SER A 35 9.45 20.63 11.96
C SER A 35 9.97 20.22 10.57
N MET A 36 9.70 20.99 9.51
CA MET A 36 10.10 20.66 8.13
C MET A 36 11.52 21.17 7.76
N GLU A 37 12.16 21.95 8.62
CA GLU A 37 13.48 22.54 8.30
C GLU A 37 14.66 21.62 8.58
N LEU A 38 14.49 20.52 9.30
CA LEU A 38 15.56 19.58 9.59
C LEU A 38 15.36 18.27 8.81
N PRO A 39 16.37 17.84 8.01
CA PRO A 39 16.30 16.55 7.38
C PRO A 39 16.19 15.46 8.43
N ALA A 40 15.07 14.72 8.40
CA ALA A 40 14.83 13.61 9.32
C ALA A 40 15.88 12.52 9.08
N ARG A 41 16.86 12.41 9.97
CA ARG A 41 17.84 11.32 9.93
C ARG A 41 17.30 10.15 10.74
N PRO A 42 17.43 8.92 10.22
CA PRO A 42 17.05 7.74 10.98
C PRO A 42 17.79 7.67 12.31
N HIS A 43 17.04 7.51 13.40
CA HIS A 43 17.62 7.41 14.73
C HIS A 43 18.50 6.16 14.89
N ASN A 44 18.00 5.01 14.34
CA ASN A 44 18.70 3.73 14.44
C ASN A 44 18.34 2.81 13.27
N THR A 45 19.28 2.58 12.38
CA THR A 45 19.11 1.73 11.20
C THR A 45 18.79 0.27 11.55
N THR A 46 19.41 -0.26 12.61
CA THR A 46 19.15 -1.63 13.09
C THR A 46 17.68 -1.81 13.50
N CYS A 47 17.13 -0.83 14.22
CA CYS A 47 15.71 -0.86 14.58
C CYS A 47 14.79 -0.81 13.35
N ILE A 48 15.15 -0.06 12.32
CA ILE A 48 14.39 -0.03 11.05
C ILE A 48 14.39 -1.41 10.38
N ILE A 49 15.55 -2.06 10.29
CA ILE A 49 15.67 -3.40 9.72
C ILE A 49 14.82 -4.40 10.50
N LEU A 50 14.97 -4.42 11.83
CA LEU A 50 14.18 -5.31 12.70
C LEU A 50 12.68 -5.05 12.56
N GLY A 51 12.26 -3.78 12.56
CA GLY A 51 10.87 -3.39 12.35
C GLY A 51 10.35 -3.88 11.00
N THR A 52 11.14 -3.73 9.93
CA THR A 52 10.78 -4.21 8.60
C THR A 52 10.62 -5.73 8.57
N VAL A 53 11.50 -6.48 9.21
CA VAL A 53 11.41 -7.95 9.30
C VAL A 53 10.13 -8.36 10.01
N PHE A 54 9.81 -7.75 11.16
CA PHE A 54 8.60 -8.08 11.91
C PHE A 54 7.32 -7.71 11.14
N ILE A 55 7.29 -6.55 10.50
CA ILE A 55 6.15 -6.13 9.68
C ILE A 55 5.99 -7.07 8.49
N TRP A 56 7.07 -7.39 7.78
CA TRP A 56 7.02 -8.30 6.63
C TRP A 56 6.51 -9.69 7.03
N PHE A 57 7.02 -10.23 8.13
CA PHE A 57 6.53 -11.50 8.66
C PHE A 57 5.05 -11.42 9.05
N GLY A 58 4.65 -10.36 9.76
CA GLY A 58 3.26 -10.12 10.13
C GLY A 58 2.34 -9.99 8.93
N TRP A 59 2.86 -9.47 7.81
CA TRP A 59 2.07 -9.30 6.58
C TRP A 59 1.69 -10.62 5.90
N PHE A 60 2.45 -11.68 6.12
CA PHE A 60 2.00 -13.03 5.70
C PHE A 60 0.69 -13.41 6.40
N GLY A 61 0.61 -13.16 7.70
CA GLY A 61 -0.63 -13.36 8.45
C GLY A 61 -1.72 -12.37 8.04
N PHE A 62 -1.36 -11.12 7.78
CA PHE A 62 -2.30 -10.08 7.38
C PHE A 62 -2.97 -10.42 6.03
N ASN A 63 -2.21 -10.66 4.98
CA ASN A 63 -2.75 -11.01 3.67
C ASN A 63 -3.27 -12.44 3.61
N GLY A 64 -2.51 -13.43 4.11
CA GLY A 64 -2.94 -14.82 4.10
C GLY A 64 -4.15 -15.08 5.00
N GLY A 65 -4.20 -14.45 6.17
CA GLY A 65 -5.31 -14.56 7.11
C GLY A 65 -6.61 -13.90 6.63
N SER A 66 -6.52 -12.92 5.72
CA SER A 66 -7.69 -12.24 5.15
C SER A 66 -8.62 -13.18 4.36
N GLY A 67 -8.14 -14.37 3.96
CA GLY A 67 -8.97 -15.42 3.39
C GLY A 67 -9.88 -16.15 4.39
N ALA A 68 -9.78 -15.83 5.70
CA ALA A 68 -10.55 -16.42 6.80
C ALA A 68 -10.55 -17.97 6.83
N GLY A 69 -9.54 -18.62 6.23
CA GLY A 69 -9.41 -20.06 6.18
C GLY A 69 -8.05 -20.55 5.71
N ALA A 70 -7.69 -21.78 6.07
CA ALA A 70 -6.49 -22.45 5.62
C ALA A 70 -6.75 -23.13 4.26
N ASN A 71 -6.62 -22.38 3.18
CA ASN A 71 -6.87 -22.84 1.82
C ASN A 71 -5.75 -22.40 0.87
N LEU A 72 -5.80 -22.86 -0.38
CA LEU A 72 -4.78 -22.55 -1.38
C LEU A 72 -4.73 -21.06 -1.72
N ARG A 73 -5.85 -20.32 -1.65
CA ARG A 73 -5.93 -18.89 -1.87
C ARG A 73 -5.14 -18.12 -0.81
N SER A 74 -5.26 -18.51 0.46
CA SER A 74 -4.49 -17.94 1.57
C SER A 74 -2.99 -18.21 1.41
N ALA A 75 -2.59 -19.42 1.01
CA ALA A 75 -1.20 -19.73 0.71
C ALA A 75 -0.65 -18.93 -0.48
N GLN A 76 -1.44 -18.78 -1.54
CA GLN A 76 -1.13 -17.91 -2.68
C GLN A 76 -0.96 -16.46 -2.26
N ALA A 77 -1.83 -15.93 -1.40
CA ALA A 77 -1.73 -14.58 -0.87
C ALA A 77 -0.41 -14.33 -0.12
N MET A 78 0.05 -15.28 0.69
CA MET A 78 1.37 -15.21 1.34
C MET A 78 2.52 -15.18 0.31
N MET A 79 2.46 -16.03 -0.71
CA MET A 79 3.48 -16.10 -1.74
C MET A 79 3.61 -14.81 -2.53
N VAL A 80 2.50 -14.26 -3.02
CA VAL A 80 2.52 -13.01 -3.80
C VAL A 80 2.92 -11.81 -2.94
N THR A 81 2.58 -11.82 -1.66
CA THR A 81 3.02 -10.83 -0.68
C THR A 81 4.55 -10.81 -0.58
N HIS A 82 5.16 -11.98 -0.45
CA HIS A 82 6.63 -12.10 -0.38
C HIS A 82 7.30 -11.60 -1.67
N ILE A 83 6.80 -12.03 -2.81
CA ILE A 83 7.36 -11.66 -4.12
C ILE A 83 7.27 -10.15 -4.35
N ALA A 84 6.12 -9.54 -4.05
CA ALA A 84 5.93 -8.10 -4.20
C ALA A 84 6.86 -7.30 -3.28
N ALA A 85 7.05 -7.74 -2.04
CA ALA A 85 7.98 -7.11 -1.11
C ALA A 85 9.44 -7.20 -1.59
N CYS A 86 9.87 -8.37 -2.06
CA CYS A 86 11.22 -8.55 -2.63
C CYS A 86 11.44 -7.66 -3.86
N ALA A 87 10.49 -7.69 -4.80
CA ALA A 87 10.56 -6.89 -6.02
C ALA A 87 10.58 -5.38 -5.70
N GLY A 88 9.74 -4.95 -4.77
CA GLY A 88 9.69 -3.57 -4.32
C GLY A 88 10.98 -3.11 -3.65
N GLY A 89 11.52 -3.92 -2.74
CA GLY A 89 12.78 -3.62 -2.05
C GLY A 89 13.94 -3.48 -3.02
N ILE A 90 14.09 -4.41 -3.95
CA ILE A 90 15.14 -4.37 -4.97
C ILE A 90 14.94 -3.17 -5.90
N THR A 91 13.72 -2.88 -6.31
CA THR A 91 13.41 -1.76 -7.20
C THR A 91 13.84 -0.43 -6.59
N LEU A 92 13.43 -0.13 -5.35
CA LEU A 92 13.79 1.13 -4.72
C LEU A 92 15.29 1.23 -4.43
N LEU A 93 15.92 0.13 -4.02
CA LEU A 93 17.37 0.06 -3.84
C LEU A 93 18.13 0.41 -5.13
N VAL A 94 17.69 -0.12 -6.29
CA VAL A 94 18.28 0.15 -7.60
C VAL A 94 18.01 1.58 -8.05
N LEU A 95 16.82 2.11 -7.82
CA LEU A 95 16.46 3.49 -8.14
C LEU A 95 17.35 4.47 -7.36
N ASP A 96 17.48 4.31 -6.05
CA ASP A 96 18.34 5.17 -5.24
C ASP A 96 19.81 5.07 -5.67
N TYR A 97 20.31 3.87 -5.98
CA TYR A 97 21.65 3.74 -6.52
C TYR A 97 21.80 4.46 -7.88
N ARG A 98 20.78 4.45 -8.72
CA ARG A 98 20.82 5.11 -10.04
C ARG A 98 20.88 6.63 -9.91
N PHE A 99 20.17 7.21 -8.95
CA PHE A 99 20.07 8.66 -8.77
C PHE A 99 21.12 9.20 -7.79
N ASP A 100 21.26 8.58 -6.63
CA ASP A 100 22.11 9.07 -5.53
C ASP A 100 23.48 8.40 -5.44
N ARG A 101 23.70 7.35 -6.24
CA ARG A 101 24.95 6.57 -6.28
C ARG A 101 25.32 5.94 -4.93
N LYS A 102 24.32 5.60 -4.11
CA LYS A 102 24.50 4.98 -2.78
C LYS A 102 23.58 3.79 -2.63
N TRP A 103 24.11 2.69 -2.10
CA TRP A 103 23.30 1.57 -1.65
C TRP A 103 22.75 1.87 -0.26
N SER A 104 21.44 1.83 -0.10
CA SER A 104 20.78 2.14 1.17
C SER A 104 19.88 0.98 1.60
N VAL A 105 20.16 0.41 2.76
CA VAL A 105 19.28 -0.60 3.37
C VAL A 105 17.92 0.01 3.71
N ILE A 106 17.87 1.29 4.07
CA ILE A 106 16.62 1.99 4.36
C ILE A 106 15.74 2.05 3.12
N SER A 107 16.33 2.31 1.94
CA SER A 107 15.63 2.28 0.67
C SER A 107 15.06 0.90 0.36
N PHE A 108 15.84 -0.16 0.62
CA PHE A 108 15.32 -1.53 0.50
C PHE A 108 14.10 -1.75 1.42
N CYS A 109 14.18 -1.34 2.69
CA CYS A 109 13.08 -1.45 3.64
C CYS A 109 11.83 -0.68 3.17
N SER A 110 12.01 0.56 2.72
CA SER A 110 10.91 1.40 2.21
C SER A 110 10.30 0.83 0.94
N GLY A 111 11.11 0.32 0.01
CA GLY A 111 10.64 -0.34 -1.20
C GLY A 111 9.89 -1.64 -0.92
N ALA A 112 10.35 -2.43 0.05
CA ALA A 112 9.63 -3.63 0.49
C ALA A 112 8.25 -3.27 1.04
N MET A 113 8.16 -2.21 1.87
CA MET A 113 6.89 -1.69 2.37
C MET A 113 5.96 -1.24 1.25
N ALA A 114 6.47 -0.50 0.26
CA ALA A 114 5.67 -0.07 -0.89
C ALA A 114 5.12 -1.27 -1.69
N GLY A 115 5.91 -2.34 -1.86
CA GLY A 115 5.48 -3.58 -2.48
C GLY A 115 4.40 -4.32 -1.69
N LEU A 116 4.56 -4.39 -0.35
CA LEU A 116 3.58 -4.99 0.56
C LEU A 116 2.23 -4.26 0.49
N VAL A 117 2.25 -2.94 0.55
CA VAL A 117 1.04 -2.12 0.45
C VAL A 117 0.36 -2.29 -0.89
N ALA A 118 1.12 -2.17 -2.00
CA ALA A 118 0.56 -2.24 -3.33
C ALA A 118 -0.12 -3.58 -3.63
N VAL A 119 0.43 -4.72 -3.16
CA VAL A 119 -0.14 -6.05 -3.41
C VAL A 119 -1.32 -6.39 -2.51
N THR A 120 -1.51 -5.69 -1.40
CA THR A 120 -2.52 -5.99 -0.37
C THR A 120 -3.94 -6.14 -0.95
N PRO A 121 -4.50 -5.20 -1.75
CA PRO A 121 -5.84 -5.36 -2.30
C PRO A 121 -5.95 -6.54 -3.27
N ALA A 122 -4.85 -6.92 -3.91
CA ALA A 122 -4.80 -7.95 -4.94
C ALA A 122 -4.39 -9.33 -4.44
N SER A 123 -3.89 -9.48 -3.22
CA SER A 123 -3.14 -10.67 -2.77
C SER A 123 -3.88 -11.99 -2.94
N GLY A 124 -5.22 -11.99 -2.84
CA GLY A 124 -6.06 -13.17 -3.09
C GLY A 124 -6.62 -13.27 -4.51
N TYR A 125 -6.19 -12.42 -5.44
CA TYR A 125 -6.70 -12.36 -6.81
C TYR A 125 -5.62 -12.48 -7.88
N VAL A 126 -4.33 -12.42 -7.54
CA VAL A 126 -3.24 -12.37 -8.52
C VAL A 126 -2.25 -13.52 -8.38
N GLY A 127 -1.65 -13.88 -9.51
CA GLY A 127 -0.56 -14.87 -9.56
C GLY A 127 0.81 -14.24 -9.29
N THR A 128 1.82 -15.11 -9.15
CA THR A 128 3.20 -14.72 -8.86
C THR A 128 3.84 -13.78 -9.90
N PRO A 129 3.60 -13.91 -11.22
CA PRO A 129 4.14 -12.96 -12.19
C PRO A 129 3.58 -11.54 -12.01
N SER A 130 2.29 -11.43 -11.71
CA SER A 130 1.66 -10.12 -11.45
C SER A 130 2.22 -9.49 -10.17
N ALA A 131 2.51 -10.28 -9.14
CA ALA A 131 3.08 -9.78 -7.90
C ALA A 131 4.42 -9.03 -8.09
N LEU A 132 5.25 -9.45 -9.04
CA LEU A 132 6.46 -8.70 -9.42
C LEU A 132 6.12 -7.30 -9.91
N VAL A 133 5.07 -7.19 -10.76
CA VAL A 133 4.60 -5.89 -11.29
C VAL A 133 4.12 -5.00 -10.14
N PHE A 134 3.35 -5.54 -9.20
CA PHE A 134 2.89 -4.79 -8.03
C PHE A 134 4.05 -4.24 -7.21
N GLY A 135 5.06 -5.06 -6.94
CA GLY A 135 6.27 -4.63 -6.22
C GLY A 135 7.03 -3.53 -6.94
N VAL A 136 7.28 -3.70 -8.23
CA VAL A 136 8.00 -2.73 -9.05
C VAL A 136 7.22 -1.43 -9.16
N VAL A 137 5.95 -1.49 -9.58
CA VAL A 137 5.12 -0.29 -9.80
C VAL A 137 4.85 0.45 -8.50
N GLY A 138 4.55 -0.27 -7.40
CA GLY A 138 4.37 0.32 -6.08
C GLY A 138 5.60 1.09 -5.60
N SER A 139 6.79 0.51 -5.78
CA SER A 139 8.05 1.18 -5.42
C SER A 139 8.39 2.37 -6.32
N VAL A 140 8.18 2.26 -7.62
CA VAL A 140 8.37 3.39 -8.55
C VAL A 140 7.41 4.53 -8.20
N ALA A 141 6.14 4.23 -7.95
CA ALA A 141 5.16 5.24 -7.56
C ALA A 141 5.54 5.93 -6.23
N SER A 142 6.00 5.16 -5.24
CA SER A 142 6.51 5.71 -3.98
C SER A 142 7.73 6.60 -4.19
N HIS A 143 8.67 6.19 -5.04
CA HIS A 143 9.85 7.00 -5.36
C HIS A 143 9.48 8.32 -6.07
N LEU A 144 8.60 8.26 -7.06
CA LEU A 144 8.14 9.46 -7.79
C LEU A 144 7.35 10.42 -6.90
N ALA A 145 6.67 9.91 -5.88
CA ALA A 145 5.93 10.70 -4.92
C ALA A 145 6.79 11.22 -3.74
N THR A 146 8.09 10.87 -3.69
CA THR A 146 9.01 11.34 -2.64
C THR A 146 9.04 12.86 -2.48
N PRO A 147 9.00 13.71 -3.53
CA PRO A 147 8.95 15.16 -3.37
C PRO A 147 7.71 15.66 -2.63
N MET A 148 6.62 14.88 -2.60
CA MET A 148 5.44 15.24 -1.82
C MET A 148 5.68 15.14 -0.30
N LYS A 149 6.66 14.35 0.15
CA LYS A 149 7.05 14.24 1.56
C LYS A 149 7.50 15.59 2.12
N ASP A 150 8.26 16.36 1.33
CA ASP A 150 8.77 17.68 1.72
C ASP A 150 7.63 18.69 1.89
N VAL A 151 6.54 18.54 1.13
CA VAL A 151 5.36 19.40 1.18
C VAL A 151 4.38 18.95 2.27
N LEU A 152 4.16 17.64 2.38
CA LEU A 152 3.14 17.06 3.25
C LEU A 152 3.69 16.60 4.62
N GLY A 153 5.02 16.61 4.78
CA GLY A 153 5.71 16.34 6.05
C GLY A 153 5.76 14.88 6.50
N TYR A 154 5.17 13.92 5.74
CA TYR A 154 5.12 12.52 6.17
C TYR A 154 5.15 11.49 5.03
N ASP A 155 5.93 10.43 5.24
CA ASP A 155 6.05 9.29 4.34
C ASP A 155 4.77 8.42 4.28
N ILE A 156 3.94 8.46 5.34
CA ILE A 156 2.82 7.54 5.53
C ILE A 156 1.79 7.68 4.41
N PHE A 157 1.42 8.91 4.02
CA PHE A 157 0.48 9.11 2.93
C PHE A 157 1.02 8.59 1.58
N VAL A 158 2.31 8.82 1.31
CA VAL A 158 2.94 8.37 0.07
C VAL A 158 2.96 6.84 -0.01
N VAL A 159 3.38 6.17 1.07
CA VAL A 159 3.51 4.71 1.07
C VAL A 159 2.14 4.04 1.15
N HIS A 160 1.27 4.46 2.06
CA HIS A 160 -0.01 3.80 2.31
C HIS A 160 -1.15 4.39 1.47
N GLY A 161 -1.36 5.69 1.44
CA GLY A 161 -2.44 6.33 0.70
C GLY A 161 -2.29 6.14 -0.80
N LEU A 162 -1.21 6.65 -1.38
CA LEU A 162 -0.94 6.50 -2.81
C LEU A 162 -0.61 5.05 -3.18
N GLY A 163 0.16 4.34 -2.35
CA GLY A 163 0.47 2.92 -2.56
C GLY A 163 -0.79 2.05 -2.61
N GLY A 164 -1.76 2.28 -1.72
CA GLY A 164 -3.06 1.61 -1.74
C GLY A 164 -3.89 1.93 -2.99
N MET A 165 -3.92 3.19 -3.43
CA MET A 165 -4.60 3.60 -4.68
C MET A 165 -3.96 2.94 -5.90
N VAL A 166 -2.64 2.91 -5.98
CA VAL A 166 -1.88 2.22 -7.04
C VAL A 166 -2.19 0.73 -7.01
N GLY A 167 -2.21 0.11 -5.82
CA GLY A 167 -2.58 -1.28 -5.62
C GLY A 167 -3.99 -1.58 -6.13
N ASN A 168 -4.97 -0.72 -5.84
CA ASN A 168 -6.34 -0.86 -6.34
C ASN A 168 -6.41 -0.79 -7.87
N VAL A 169 -5.72 0.16 -8.49
CA VAL A 169 -5.65 0.26 -9.96
C VAL A 169 -5.03 -1.01 -10.56
N LEU A 170 -3.92 -1.49 -10.02
CA LEU A 170 -3.28 -2.72 -10.47
C LEU A 170 -4.17 -3.94 -10.24
N THR A 171 -4.96 -3.96 -9.16
CA THR A 171 -5.95 -5.02 -8.92
C THR A 171 -6.98 -5.06 -10.04
N ALA A 172 -7.49 -3.90 -10.49
CA ALA A 172 -8.40 -3.85 -11.64
C ALA A 172 -7.80 -4.44 -12.92
N LEU A 173 -6.50 -4.26 -13.11
CA LEU A 173 -5.81 -4.75 -14.31
C LEU A 173 -5.53 -6.27 -14.23
N PHE A 174 -5.02 -6.75 -13.09
CA PHE A 174 -4.40 -8.06 -12.94
C PHE A 174 -5.20 -9.09 -12.15
N ALA A 175 -6.40 -8.77 -11.63
CA ALA A 175 -7.22 -9.74 -10.93
C ALA A 175 -7.64 -10.88 -11.87
N ASP A 176 -7.38 -12.12 -11.45
CA ASP A 176 -7.64 -13.35 -12.18
C ASP A 176 -8.68 -14.19 -11.43
N GLY A 177 -9.82 -14.45 -12.07
CA GLY A 177 -10.89 -15.26 -11.51
C GLY A 177 -10.46 -16.69 -11.14
N ARG A 178 -9.45 -17.24 -11.82
CA ARG A 178 -8.90 -18.56 -11.50
C ARG A 178 -8.23 -18.59 -10.14
N ILE A 179 -7.55 -17.51 -9.76
CA ILE A 179 -6.92 -17.39 -8.43
C ILE A 179 -7.99 -17.21 -7.36
N ALA A 180 -9.05 -16.44 -7.66
CA ALA A 180 -10.16 -16.24 -6.74
C ALA A 180 -10.83 -17.55 -6.31
N THR A 181 -10.80 -18.60 -7.16
CA THR A 181 -11.40 -19.91 -6.84
C THR A 181 -10.51 -20.84 -6.03
N PHE A 182 -9.31 -20.47 -5.66
CA PHE A 182 -8.39 -21.31 -4.88
C PHE A 182 -8.86 -21.58 -3.44
N ASP A 183 -9.89 -20.91 -2.99
CA ASP A 183 -10.57 -21.20 -1.72
C ASP A 183 -11.68 -22.28 -1.83
N GLY A 184 -11.88 -22.83 -3.04
CA GLY A 184 -12.88 -23.84 -3.34
C GLY A 184 -14.27 -23.25 -3.63
N THR A 185 -14.41 -21.93 -3.68
CA THR A 185 -15.68 -21.28 -4.06
C THR A 185 -15.87 -21.27 -5.59
N SER A 186 -17.13 -21.14 -6.02
CA SER A 186 -17.43 -20.95 -7.45
C SER A 186 -16.87 -19.62 -7.95
N PRO A 187 -16.52 -19.52 -9.26
CA PRO A 187 -16.08 -18.26 -9.85
C PRO A 187 -17.14 -17.19 -9.60
N THR A 188 -16.83 -16.25 -8.75
CA THR A 188 -17.58 -15.00 -8.66
C THR A 188 -17.05 -14.06 -9.75
N GLU A 189 -17.75 -12.96 -10.01
CA GLU A 189 -17.33 -11.92 -10.97
C GLU A 189 -16.05 -11.18 -10.55
N SER A 190 -15.22 -11.83 -9.71
CA SER A 190 -13.98 -11.28 -9.13
C SER A 190 -12.84 -11.32 -10.14
N THR A 191 -12.97 -10.55 -11.21
CA THR A 191 -12.04 -10.54 -12.35
C THR A 191 -11.64 -9.14 -12.74
N GLY A 192 -10.45 -9.03 -13.34
CA GLY A 192 -9.91 -7.78 -13.87
C GLY A 192 -9.85 -7.75 -15.40
N TRP A 193 -9.07 -6.82 -15.92
CA TRP A 193 -8.90 -6.62 -17.36
C TRP A 193 -8.28 -7.84 -18.06
N ILE A 194 -7.44 -8.61 -17.39
CA ILE A 194 -6.89 -9.85 -17.95
C ILE A 194 -7.99 -10.90 -18.26
N ASN A 195 -9.16 -10.78 -17.65
CA ASN A 195 -10.35 -11.58 -17.93
C ASN A 195 -11.42 -10.80 -18.72
N HIS A 196 -11.04 -9.70 -19.37
CA HIS A 196 -11.93 -8.82 -20.16
C HIS A 196 -13.03 -8.11 -19.35
N HIS A 197 -12.90 -7.98 -18.03
CA HIS A 197 -13.84 -7.27 -17.18
C HIS A 197 -13.44 -5.78 -17.05
N TRP A 198 -13.70 -5.00 -18.09
CA TRP A 198 -13.21 -3.61 -18.22
C TRP A 198 -13.77 -2.64 -17.19
N VAL A 199 -14.99 -2.88 -16.71
CA VAL A 199 -15.66 -2.03 -15.72
C VAL A 199 -14.95 -2.06 -14.35
N GLN A 200 -14.12 -3.08 -14.09
CA GLN A 200 -13.43 -3.26 -12.81
C GLN A 200 -12.56 -2.04 -12.43
N LEU A 201 -11.95 -1.38 -13.40
CA LEU A 201 -11.18 -0.16 -13.10
C LEU A 201 -12.07 0.95 -12.53
N GLY A 202 -13.29 1.11 -13.06
CA GLY A 202 -14.26 2.07 -12.52
C GLY A 202 -14.65 1.75 -11.07
N TYR A 203 -14.84 0.47 -10.75
CA TYR A 203 -15.16 0.05 -9.38
C TYR A 203 -14.01 0.32 -8.42
N GLN A 204 -12.77 0.03 -8.80
CA GLN A 204 -11.59 0.27 -7.96
C GLN A 204 -11.33 1.77 -7.74
N LEU A 205 -11.54 2.60 -8.77
CA LEU A 205 -11.43 4.05 -8.64
C LEU A 205 -12.52 4.61 -7.72
N ALA A 206 -13.77 4.16 -7.88
CA ALA A 206 -14.87 4.58 -7.01
C ALA A 206 -14.63 4.18 -5.55
N ASP A 207 -14.14 2.96 -5.31
CA ASP A 207 -13.79 2.47 -3.98
C ASP A 207 -12.68 3.31 -3.35
N SER A 208 -11.60 3.57 -4.08
CA SER A 208 -10.48 4.40 -3.63
C SER A 208 -10.92 5.84 -3.30
N CYS A 209 -11.72 6.44 -4.18
CA CYS A 209 -12.24 7.79 -3.95
C CYS A 209 -13.18 7.86 -2.73
N ALA A 210 -14.05 6.87 -2.57
CA ALA A 210 -14.97 6.80 -1.44
C ALA A 210 -14.20 6.64 -0.11
N GLY A 211 -13.22 5.73 -0.06
CA GLY A 211 -12.38 5.52 1.12
C GLY A 211 -11.56 6.77 1.48
N PHE A 212 -10.96 7.41 0.48
CA PHE A 212 -10.24 8.67 0.68
C PHE A 212 -11.14 9.77 1.23
N ALA A 213 -12.27 10.04 0.56
CA ALA A 213 -13.18 11.13 0.94
C ALA A 213 -13.78 10.89 2.34
N TRP A 214 -14.25 9.67 2.62
CA TRP A 214 -14.77 9.31 3.93
C TRP A 214 -13.74 9.54 5.04
N THR A 215 -12.54 9.00 4.87
CA THR A 215 -11.48 9.11 5.88
C THR A 215 -11.03 10.55 6.07
N PHE A 216 -10.91 11.31 4.97
CA PHE A 216 -10.54 12.72 5.04
C PHE A 216 -11.53 13.50 5.93
N VAL A 217 -12.83 13.38 5.65
CA VAL A 217 -13.88 14.10 6.40
C VAL A 217 -13.93 13.65 7.85
N MET A 218 -13.93 12.33 8.09
CA MET A 218 -14.05 11.79 9.46
C MET A 218 -12.82 12.15 10.31
N THR A 219 -11.62 12.08 9.74
CA THR A 219 -10.41 12.46 10.47
C THR A 219 -10.40 13.95 10.78
N LEU A 220 -10.83 14.80 9.83
CA LEU A 220 -10.92 16.23 10.09
C LEU A 220 -11.92 16.58 11.21
N ILE A 221 -13.09 15.94 11.21
CA ILE A 221 -14.08 16.09 12.29
C ILE A 221 -13.47 15.69 13.63
N LEU A 222 -12.81 14.53 13.69
CA LEU A 222 -12.17 14.05 14.93
C LEU A 222 -11.09 15.00 15.41
N MET A 223 -10.25 15.54 14.52
CA MET A 223 -9.21 16.51 14.89
C MET A 223 -9.82 17.80 15.46
N VAL A 224 -10.88 18.31 14.86
CA VAL A 224 -11.58 19.51 15.36
C VAL A 224 -12.21 19.26 16.73
N VAL A 225 -12.81 18.07 16.95
CA VAL A 225 -13.43 17.73 18.23
C VAL A 225 -12.39 17.59 19.34
N ILE A 226 -11.29 16.87 19.08
CA ILE A 226 -10.21 16.65 20.06
C ILE A 226 -9.49 17.97 20.42
N ASP A 227 -9.43 18.89 19.49
CA ASP A 227 -8.72 20.15 19.66
C ASP A 227 -9.50 21.23 20.45
N GLN A 228 -10.72 20.94 20.85
CA GLN A 228 -11.53 21.88 21.68
C GLN A 228 -11.27 21.72 23.18
N ASP A 229 -10.49 20.71 23.58
CA ASP A 229 -10.05 20.47 24.98
C ASP A 229 -8.62 21.02 25.20
#